data_1145c7c6bac5a53a2b7c479601cef507
#
_entry.id   1145c7c6bac5a53a2b7c479601cef507
#
_cell.length_a   1.000
_cell.length_b   1.000
_cell.length_c   1.000
_cell.angle_alpha   90.00
_cell.angle_beta   90.00
_cell.angle_gamma   90.00
#
_symmetry.space_group_name_H-M   'P 1'
#
loop_
_entity.id
_entity.type
_entity.pdbx_description
1 polymer ?
#
loop_
_entity_poly.entity_id
_entity_poly.type
_entity_poly.pdbx_seq_one_letter_code
_entity_poly.pdbx_strand_id
1 'polypeptide(L)'
;MPQRPATGIAARWYAASVFPGKEDVAERHLRLQGFHPFIPRCERTIRHARRVETRPAAYFPGYMFIALDVALQRWRSINGTFGVRSLIMQGERPLPVPSGLVERFIGLTGKDGLLDFSGGLTAGASVRILSGPFAEMIGRLDRLDPAGRARVLVAIMNGEIPVDMDSRELVAIA
;
A
#
# COMPACT_ATOMS: atom_id res chain seq x y z
N MET A 1 -8.86 10.60 -3.33
CA MET A 1 -9.26 9.40 -4.08
C MET A 1 -8.25 9.18 -5.18
N PRO A 2 -7.47 8.08 -5.19
CA PRO A 2 -6.69 7.72 -6.37
C PRO A 2 -7.68 7.32 -7.46
N GLN A 3 -7.80 8.18 -8.48
CA GLN A 3 -8.66 7.90 -9.63
C GLN A 3 -8.08 6.71 -10.38
N ARG A 4 -8.92 5.69 -10.63
CA ARG A 4 -8.63 4.67 -11.64
C ARG A 4 -8.37 5.40 -12.95
N PRO A 5 -7.26 5.08 -13.67
CA PRO A 5 -7.07 5.65 -15.00
C PRO A 5 -8.28 5.30 -15.86
N ALA A 6 -8.85 6.30 -16.55
CA ALA A 6 -9.87 6.07 -17.56
C ALA A 6 -9.29 5.10 -18.58
N THR A 7 -9.87 3.94 -18.66
CA THR A 7 -9.38 2.75 -19.31
C THR A 7 -9.46 2.91 -20.83
N GLY A 8 -8.35 3.31 -21.44
CA GLY A 8 -8.04 2.84 -22.78
C GLY A 8 -7.46 1.42 -22.64
N ILE A 9 -7.80 0.52 -23.51
CA ILE A 9 -7.58 -0.93 -23.48
C ILE A 9 -6.08 -1.37 -23.36
N ALA A 10 -5.13 -0.43 -23.27
CA ALA A 10 -3.69 -0.71 -23.31
C ALA A 10 -2.84 -0.08 -22.19
N ALA A 11 -3.39 0.70 -21.26
CA ALA A 11 -2.59 1.30 -20.19
C ALA A 11 -2.12 0.22 -19.19
N ARG A 12 -0.81 0.14 -18.97
CA ARG A 12 -0.16 -0.76 -18.00
C ARG A 12 0.60 0.06 -16.97
N TRP A 13 0.91 -0.55 -15.85
CA TRP A 13 1.74 0.06 -14.83
C TRP A 13 3.24 -0.16 -15.10
N TYR A 14 4.00 0.88 -14.88
CA TYR A 14 5.47 0.90 -15.00
C TYR A 14 6.07 1.51 -13.75
N ALA A 15 7.25 1.04 -13.36
CA ALA A 15 7.96 1.61 -12.22
C ALA A 15 8.93 2.69 -12.70
N ALA A 16 9.02 3.78 -11.95
CA ALA A 16 10.03 4.80 -12.11
C ALA A 16 10.87 4.92 -10.83
N SER A 17 12.19 5.04 -11.00
CA SER A 17 13.09 5.43 -9.93
C SER A 17 13.05 6.95 -9.77
N VAL A 18 13.01 7.44 -8.54
CA VAL A 18 13.02 8.86 -8.20
C VAL A 18 14.19 9.18 -7.27
N PHE A 19 14.59 10.45 -7.24
CA PHE A 19 15.62 10.86 -6.29
C PHE A 19 15.08 10.80 -4.86
N PRO A 20 15.91 10.39 -3.89
CA PRO A 20 15.48 10.28 -2.50
C PRO A 20 14.87 11.60 -1.97
N GLY A 21 13.69 11.49 -1.35
CA GLY A 21 12.96 12.65 -0.82
C GLY A 21 12.34 13.55 -1.87
N LYS A 22 12.31 13.14 -3.14
CA LYS A 22 11.68 13.90 -4.24
C LYS A 22 10.41 13.25 -4.75
N GLU A 23 9.90 12.24 -4.05
CA GLU A 23 8.73 11.46 -4.46
C GLU A 23 7.51 12.37 -4.69
N ASP A 24 7.19 13.26 -3.73
CA ASP A 24 6.04 14.18 -3.82
C ASP A 24 6.20 15.21 -4.94
N VAL A 25 7.43 15.67 -5.12
CA VAL A 25 7.76 16.64 -6.18
C VAL A 25 7.62 15.99 -7.54
N ALA A 26 8.16 14.79 -7.72
CA ALA A 26 8.07 14.03 -8.96
C ALA A 26 6.60 13.68 -9.28
N GLU A 27 5.83 13.24 -8.28
CA GLU A 27 4.41 12.95 -8.43
C GLU A 27 3.65 14.16 -8.97
N ARG A 28 3.85 15.35 -8.37
CA ARG A 28 3.20 16.57 -8.79
C ARG A 28 3.57 16.96 -10.22
N HIS A 29 4.85 16.92 -10.58
CA HIS A 29 5.30 17.27 -11.93
C HIS A 29 4.83 16.30 -13.01
N LEU A 30 4.72 15.00 -12.70
CA LEU A 30 4.15 14.01 -13.60
C LEU A 30 2.64 14.25 -13.81
N ARG A 31 1.89 14.58 -12.76
CA ARG A 31 0.46 14.92 -12.87
C ARG A 31 0.24 16.16 -13.74
N LEU A 32 1.09 17.19 -13.62
CA LEU A 32 1.02 18.39 -14.46
C LEU A 32 1.27 18.07 -15.95
N GLN A 33 2.01 17.02 -16.25
CA GLN A 33 2.24 16.54 -17.62
C GLN A 33 1.14 15.60 -18.12
N GLY A 34 0.10 15.34 -17.33
CA GLY A 34 -1.02 14.45 -17.68
C GLY A 34 -0.75 12.97 -17.44
N PHE A 35 0.34 12.61 -16.75
CA PHE A 35 0.56 11.23 -16.31
C PHE A 35 -0.23 10.89 -15.04
N HIS A 36 -0.40 9.61 -14.78
CA HIS A 36 -1.09 9.09 -13.60
C HIS A 36 -0.11 8.34 -12.69
N PRO A 37 0.68 9.06 -11.88
CA PRO A 37 1.56 8.44 -10.91
C PRO A 37 0.79 7.92 -9.69
N PHE A 38 1.31 6.87 -9.09
CA PHE A 38 0.84 6.29 -7.83
C PHE A 38 2.03 5.94 -6.95
N ILE A 39 2.01 6.41 -5.71
CA ILE A 39 3.00 6.09 -4.68
C ILE A 39 2.24 5.40 -3.54
N PRO A 40 2.42 4.08 -3.34
CA PRO A 40 1.91 3.43 -2.14
C PRO A 40 2.57 4.05 -0.91
N ARG A 41 1.78 4.47 0.08
CA ARG A 41 2.25 5.13 1.29
C ARG A 41 1.85 4.33 2.52
N CYS A 42 2.70 4.34 3.53
CA CYS A 42 2.40 3.75 4.83
C CYS A 42 2.84 4.69 5.95
N GLU A 43 2.33 4.49 7.14
CA GLU A 43 2.85 5.16 8.32
C GLU A 43 4.26 4.66 8.62
N ARG A 44 5.19 5.58 8.80
CA ARG A 44 6.55 5.29 9.25
C ARG A 44 6.88 6.08 10.50
N THR A 45 7.22 5.37 11.56
CA THR A 45 7.69 5.97 12.79
C THR A 45 9.19 6.25 12.69
N ILE A 46 9.56 7.52 12.82
CA ILE A 46 10.95 7.97 12.78
C ILE A 46 11.33 8.41 14.19
N ARG A 47 12.46 7.90 14.68
CA ARG A 47 13.04 8.31 15.96
C ARG A 47 14.23 9.23 15.68
N HIS A 48 14.12 10.49 16.06
CA HIS A 48 15.23 11.44 16.05
C HIS A 48 15.39 12.04 17.45
N ALA A 49 16.58 11.91 18.02
CA ALA A 49 17.02 12.65 19.22
C ALA A 49 15.93 12.86 20.29
N ARG A 50 15.34 11.79 20.83
CA ARG A 50 14.26 11.77 21.84
C ARG A 50 12.85 12.13 21.34
N ARG A 51 12.65 12.36 20.04
CA ARG A 51 11.31 12.53 19.46
C ARG A 51 10.95 11.31 18.61
N VAL A 52 9.73 10.82 18.83
CA VAL A 52 9.11 9.78 18.01
C VAL A 52 8.02 10.48 17.21
N GLU A 53 8.16 10.49 15.90
CA GLU A 53 7.18 11.08 14.98
C GLU A 53 6.72 10.01 14.00
N THR A 54 5.41 9.86 13.87
CA THR A 54 4.79 9.00 12.85
C THR A 54 4.27 9.87 11.73
N ARG A 55 4.73 9.60 10.51
CA ARG A 55 4.32 10.35 9.31
C ARG A 55 4.14 9.44 8.11
N PRO A 56 3.29 9.84 7.15
CA PRO A 56 3.19 9.18 5.86
C PRO A 56 4.55 9.16 5.14
N ALA A 57 4.92 8.00 4.62
CA ALA A 57 6.13 7.81 3.83
C ALA A 57 5.86 6.84 2.68
N ALA A 58 6.63 6.95 1.61
CA ALA A 58 6.56 5.98 0.51
C ALA A 58 6.87 4.57 1.02
N TYR A 59 6.03 3.61 0.68
CA TYR A 59 6.24 2.19 1.01
C TYR A 59 7.48 1.64 0.33
N PHE A 60 7.73 2.09 -0.93
CA PHE A 60 8.95 1.84 -1.68
C PHE A 60 9.74 3.15 -1.84
N PRO A 61 10.62 3.53 -0.90
CA PRO A 61 11.39 4.76 -1.00
C PRO A 61 12.21 4.80 -2.29
N GLY A 62 12.15 5.90 -3.01
CA GLY A 62 12.86 6.08 -4.28
C GLY A 62 12.18 5.44 -5.48
N TYR A 63 10.92 4.97 -5.36
CA TYR A 63 10.14 4.42 -6.46
C TYR A 63 8.72 4.93 -6.48
N MET A 64 8.15 4.98 -7.67
CA MET A 64 6.72 5.21 -7.90
C MET A 64 6.23 4.38 -9.08
N PHE A 65 4.94 4.19 -9.16
CA PHE A 65 4.29 3.55 -10.30
C PHE A 65 3.61 4.59 -11.18
N ILE A 66 3.61 4.38 -12.50
CA ILE A 66 2.99 5.29 -13.46
C ILE A 66 2.18 4.46 -14.43
N ALA A 67 0.89 4.78 -14.58
CA ALA A 67 0.03 4.16 -15.58
C ALA A 67 0.33 4.80 -16.94
N LEU A 68 0.70 4.00 -17.93
CA LEU A 68 1.12 4.44 -19.25
C LEU A 68 0.51 3.57 -20.35
N ASP A 69 0.09 4.21 -21.43
CA ASP A 69 0.01 3.60 -22.75
C ASP A 69 1.26 3.99 -23.54
N VAL A 70 2.21 3.07 -23.64
CA VAL A 70 3.51 3.34 -24.30
C VAL A 70 3.39 3.54 -25.81
N ALA A 71 2.28 3.16 -26.41
CA ALA A 71 2.01 3.37 -27.83
C ALA A 71 1.49 4.77 -28.13
N LEU A 72 0.73 5.36 -27.20
CA LEU A 72 0.04 6.63 -27.40
C LEU A 72 0.70 7.80 -26.67
N GLN A 73 1.35 7.56 -25.55
CA GLN A 73 1.91 8.61 -24.69
C GLN A 73 3.39 8.85 -24.95
N ARG A 74 3.82 10.11 -24.75
CA ARG A 74 5.24 10.51 -24.82
C ARG A 74 5.99 10.11 -23.55
N TRP A 75 6.00 8.83 -23.21
CA TRP A 75 6.57 8.33 -21.96
C TRP A 75 8.06 8.69 -21.75
N ARG A 76 8.81 8.97 -22.84
CA ARG A 76 10.23 9.40 -22.72
C ARG A 76 10.40 10.71 -21.96
N SER A 77 9.39 11.59 -21.93
CA SER A 77 9.44 12.83 -21.17
C SER A 77 9.47 12.60 -19.66
N ILE A 78 9.05 11.42 -19.18
CA ILE A 78 9.10 11.04 -17.77
C ILE A 78 10.53 11.09 -17.25
N ASN A 79 11.52 10.62 -18.03
CA ASN A 79 12.92 10.63 -17.64
C ASN A 79 13.52 12.04 -17.48
N GLY A 80 12.89 13.04 -18.09
CA GLY A 80 13.25 14.46 -17.93
C GLY A 80 12.46 15.20 -16.86
N THR A 81 11.55 14.53 -16.16
CA THR A 81 10.71 15.16 -15.15
C THR A 81 11.50 15.41 -13.87
N PHE A 82 11.36 16.63 -13.31
CA PHE A 82 12.05 16.98 -12.09
C PHE A 82 11.67 16.05 -10.93
N GLY A 83 12.68 15.46 -10.29
CA GLY A 83 12.51 14.48 -9.22
C GLY A 83 12.53 13.03 -9.69
N VAL A 84 12.27 12.76 -10.96
CA VAL A 84 12.40 11.43 -11.56
C VAL A 84 13.84 11.19 -11.98
N ARG A 85 14.38 10.01 -11.69
CA ARG A 85 15.69 9.57 -12.17
C ARG A 85 15.53 8.87 -13.53
N SER A 86 14.70 7.85 -13.60
CA SER A 86 14.37 7.15 -14.84
C SER A 86 13.22 6.17 -14.65
N LEU A 87 12.52 5.84 -15.75
CA LEU A 87 11.71 4.64 -15.82
C LEU A 87 12.59 3.40 -15.70
N ILE A 88 12.06 2.33 -15.13
CA ILE A 88 12.71 1.03 -15.15
C ILE A 88 12.54 0.43 -16.57
N MET A 89 13.66 0.13 -17.19
CA MET A 89 13.71 -0.26 -18.60
C MET A 89 14.15 -1.71 -18.77
N GLN A 90 13.67 -2.32 -19.83
CA GLN A 90 14.21 -3.57 -20.39
C GLN A 90 14.67 -3.29 -21.83
N GLY A 91 15.98 -3.14 -22.01
CA GLY A 91 16.53 -2.61 -23.26
C GLY A 91 16.01 -1.19 -23.52
N GLU A 92 15.43 -0.96 -24.68
CA GLU A 92 14.92 0.35 -25.09
C GLU A 92 13.44 0.61 -24.72
N ARG A 93 12.79 -0.33 -24.06
CA ARG A 93 11.36 -0.23 -23.71
C ARG A 93 11.16 -0.22 -22.20
N PRO A 94 10.17 0.53 -21.70
CA PRO A 94 9.78 0.45 -20.29
C PRO A 94 9.37 -0.98 -19.92
N LEU A 95 9.85 -1.46 -18.76
CA LEU A 95 9.49 -2.77 -18.23
C LEU A 95 8.14 -2.67 -17.52
N PRO A 96 7.10 -3.37 -18.01
CA PRO A 96 5.81 -3.34 -17.33
C PRO A 96 5.88 -4.07 -16.00
N VAL A 97 5.20 -3.52 -15.01
CA VAL A 97 4.97 -4.18 -13.72
C VAL A 97 4.00 -5.36 -13.93
N PRO A 98 4.15 -6.47 -13.21
CA PRO A 98 3.21 -7.57 -13.28
C PRO A 98 1.77 -7.11 -13.04
N SER A 99 0.85 -7.59 -13.88
CA SER A 99 -0.57 -7.22 -13.80
C SER A 99 -1.15 -7.59 -12.44
N GLY A 100 -2.00 -6.72 -11.89
CA GLY A 100 -2.64 -6.91 -10.59
C GLY A 100 -1.83 -6.47 -9.39
N LEU A 101 -0.50 -6.22 -9.52
CA LEU A 101 0.33 -5.81 -8.39
C LEU A 101 -0.04 -4.41 -7.89
N VAL A 102 -0.06 -3.43 -8.79
CA VAL A 102 -0.36 -2.04 -8.40
C VAL A 102 -1.83 -1.90 -8.03
N GLU A 103 -2.72 -2.60 -8.71
CA GLU A 103 -4.14 -2.65 -8.40
C GLU A 103 -4.40 -3.17 -6.99
N ARG A 104 -3.61 -4.14 -6.51
CA ARG A 104 -3.68 -4.60 -5.12
C ARG A 104 -3.28 -3.50 -4.14
N PHE A 105 -2.21 -2.76 -4.39
CA PHE A 105 -1.84 -1.62 -3.53
C PHE A 105 -2.91 -0.53 -3.54
N ILE A 106 -3.51 -0.24 -4.70
CA ILE A 106 -4.62 0.70 -4.79
C ILE A 106 -5.82 0.19 -3.97
N GLY A 107 -6.14 -1.10 -4.05
CA GLY A 107 -7.21 -1.72 -3.27
C GLY A 107 -6.95 -1.73 -1.75
N LEU A 108 -5.68 -1.77 -1.35
CA LEU A 108 -5.28 -1.69 0.06
C LEU A 108 -5.19 -0.24 0.56
N THR A 109 -5.28 0.76 -0.32
CA THR A 109 -5.19 2.17 0.08
C THR A 109 -6.50 2.62 0.74
N GLY A 110 -6.42 2.97 2.01
CA GLY A 110 -7.54 3.49 2.80
C GLY A 110 -7.99 4.88 2.38
N LYS A 111 -9.03 5.40 3.04
CA LYS A 111 -9.57 6.75 2.78
C LYS A 111 -8.57 7.87 3.10
N ASP A 112 -7.63 7.60 3.98
CA ASP A 112 -6.53 8.48 4.38
C ASP A 112 -5.36 8.49 3.37
N GLY A 113 -5.43 7.65 2.34
CA GLY A 113 -4.38 7.51 1.33
C GLY A 113 -3.22 6.62 1.75
N LEU A 114 -3.31 5.93 2.88
CA LEU A 114 -2.29 5.02 3.39
C LEU A 114 -2.67 3.57 3.11
N LEU A 115 -1.66 2.72 2.98
CA LEU A 115 -1.85 1.28 2.85
C LEU A 115 -2.37 0.71 4.16
N ASP A 116 -3.51 0.08 4.10
CA ASP A 116 -4.12 -0.67 5.18
C ASP A 116 -3.89 -2.17 4.95
N PHE A 117 -2.95 -2.73 5.66
CA PHE A 117 -2.67 -4.17 5.65
C PHE A 117 -3.52 -4.93 6.69
N SER A 118 -4.39 -4.24 7.41
CA SER A 118 -5.25 -4.89 8.40
C SER A 118 -6.24 -5.89 7.77
N GLY A 119 -6.38 -5.85 6.44
CA GLY A 119 -7.27 -6.76 5.71
C GLY A 119 -8.74 -6.61 6.11
N GLY A 120 -9.16 -5.40 6.55
CA GLY A 120 -10.48 -5.17 7.10
C GLY A 120 -10.60 -5.54 8.59
N LEU A 121 -9.46 -5.77 9.26
CA LEU A 121 -9.42 -6.01 10.71
C LEU A 121 -9.73 -4.70 11.45
N THR A 122 -10.99 -4.50 11.76
CA THR A 122 -11.47 -3.37 12.58
C THR A 122 -12.00 -3.88 13.91
N ALA A 123 -11.90 -3.07 14.96
CA ALA A 123 -12.49 -3.43 16.24
C ALA A 123 -13.98 -3.77 16.07
N GLY A 124 -14.40 -4.89 16.64
CA GLY A 124 -15.74 -5.47 16.49
C GLY A 124 -15.90 -6.43 15.31
N ALA A 125 -14.95 -6.50 14.37
CA ALA A 125 -15.02 -7.45 13.26
C ALA A 125 -14.89 -8.90 13.71
N SER A 126 -15.60 -9.80 13.04
CA SER A 126 -15.37 -11.24 13.18
C SER A 126 -14.09 -11.63 12.46
N VAL A 127 -13.25 -12.39 13.13
CA VAL A 127 -11.95 -12.82 12.61
C VAL A 127 -11.77 -14.31 12.79
N ARG A 128 -11.10 -14.95 11.82
CA ARG A 128 -10.61 -16.32 11.93
C ARG A 128 -9.14 -16.31 12.28
N ILE A 129 -8.76 -17.14 13.25
CA ILE A 129 -7.38 -17.32 13.67
C ILE A 129 -6.74 -18.36 12.74
N LEU A 130 -5.58 -18.02 12.15
CA LEU A 130 -4.91 -18.85 11.14
C LEU A 130 -3.87 -19.80 11.73
N SER A 131 -3.35 -19.51 12.94
CA SER A 131 -2.26 -20.28 13.53
C SER A 131 -2.34 -20.33 15.05
N GLY A 132 -1.51 -21.16 15.66
CA GLY A 132 -1.43 -21.31 17.10
C GLY A 132 -2.50 -22.24 17.72
N PRO A 133 -2.59 -22.24 19.07
CA PRO A 133 -3.53 -23.12 19.79
C PRO A 133 -5.01 -22.90 19.51
N PHE A 134 -5.34 -21.72 18.97
CA PHE A 134 -6.71 -21.32 18.64
C PHE A 134 -6.97 -21.30 17.12
N ALA A 135 -6.10 -21.93 16.33
CA ALA A 135 -6.23 -21.98 14.88
C ALA A 135 -7.65 -22.47 14.47
N GLU A 136 -8.17 -21.91 13.37
CA GLU A 136 -9.51 -22.13 12.81
C GLU A 136 -10.68 -21.65 13.69
N MET A 137 -10.43 -21.18 14.90
CA MET A 137 -11.49 -20.59 15.72
C MET A 137 -11.88 -19.20 15.19
N ILE A 138 -13.15 -18.88 15.38
CA ILE A 138 -13.70 -17.55 15.08
C ILE A 138 -13.76 -16.78 16.39
N GLY A 139 -13.23 -15.58 16.35
CA GLY A 139 -13.30 -14.64 17.47
C GLY A 139 -13.77 -13.25 17.01
N ARG A 140 -13.93 -12.35 17.93
CA ARG A 140 -14.24 -10.94 17.68
C ARG A 140 -13.02 -10.11 17.99
N LEU A 141 -12.57 -9.31 17.03
CA LEU A 141 -11.45 -8.39 17.23
C LEU A 141 -11.85 -7.30 18.22
N ASP A 142 -11.22 -7.28 19.39
CA ASP A 142 -11.46 -6.28 20.43
C ASP A 142 -10.62 -5.02 20.17
N ARG A 143 -9.33 -5.21 19.89
CA ARG A 143 -8.39 -4.12 19.66
C ARG A 143 -7.27 -4.55 18.70
N LEU A 144 -6.86 -3.61 17.86
CA LEU A 144 -5.68 -3.71 17.02
C LEU A 144 -4.81 -2.48 17.25
N ASP A 145 -3.55 -2.67 17.60
CA ASP A 145 -2.62 -1.57 17.78
C ASP A 145 -1.83 -1.28 16.49
N PRO A 146 -1.25 -0.08 16.35
CA PRO A 146 -0.44 0.27 15.18
C PRO A 146 0.80 -0.60 14.97
N ALA A 147 1.24 -1.34 15.97
CA ALA A 147 2.36 -2.28 15.89
C ALA A 147 1.94 -3.66 15.35
N GLY A 148 0.65 -3.83 15.01
CA GLY A 148 0.12 -5.09 14.50
C GLY A 148 -0.23 -6.12 15.58
N ARG A 149 -0.32 -5.73 16.85
CA ARG A 149 -0.83 -6.59 17.91
C ARG A 149 -2.33 -6.49 17.99
N ALA A 150 -2.99 -7.63 17.90
CA ALA A 150 -4.43 -7.76 17.98
C ALA A 150 -4.83 -8.45 19.28
N ARG A 151 -5.91 -7.96 19.89
CA ARG A 151 -6.62 -8.67 20.94
C ARG A 151 -7.92 -9.21 20.38
N VAL A 152 -8.09 -10.51 20.44
CA VAL A 152 -9.26 -11.22 19.95
C VAL A 152 -10.01 -11.86 21.11
N LEU A 153 -11.30 -11.64 21.17
CA LEU A 153 -12.19 -12.32 22.10
C LEU A 153 -12.63 -13.63 21.48
N VAL A 154 -12.18 -14.73 22.04
CA VAL A 154 -12.51 -16.09 21.57
C VAL A 154 -13.54 -16.70 22.51
N ALA A 155 -14.64 -17.17 21.95
CA ALA A 155 -15.68 -17.82 22.73
C ALA A 155 -15.24 -19.25 23.09
N ILE A 156 -15.06 -19.51 24.39
CA ILE A 156 -14.72 -20.82 24.92
C ILE A 156 -15.68 -21.18 26.04
N MET A 157 -16.35 -22.32 25.88
CA MET A 157 -17.40 -22.75 26.81
C MET A 157 -18.47 -21.67 27.02
N ASN A 158 -18.59 -21.09 28.20
CA ASN A 158 -19.61 -20.11 28.57
C ASN A 158 -19.09 -18.68 28.67
N GLY A 159 -17.93 -18.36 28.06
CA GLY A 159 -17.34 -17.04 28.18
C GLY A 159 -16.46 -16.66 26.98
N GLU A 160 -16.13 -15.38 26.88
CA GLU A 160 -15.14 -14.87 25.94
C GLU A 160 -13.81 -14.69 26.66
N ILE A 161 -12.73 -15.23 26.09
CA ILE A 161 -11.38 -15.10 26.62
C ILE A 161 -10.60 -14.17 25.69
N PRO A 162 -9.96 -13.12 26.22
CA PRO A 162 -9.07 -12.27 25.42
C PRO A 162 -7.76 -13.00 25.14
N VAL A 163 -7.40 -13.06 23.85
CA VAL A 163 -6.14 -13.64 23.37
C VAL A 163 -5.40 -12.57 22.61
N ASP A 164 -4.16 -12.29 23.02
CA ASP A 164 -3.27 -11.37 22.29
C ASP A 164 -2.45 -12.15 21.27
N MET A 165 -2.42 -11.68 20.02
CA MET A 165 -1.74 -12.33 18.91
C MET A 165 -1.27 -11.32 17.86
N ASP A 166 -0.52 -11.76 16.86
CA ASP A 166 -0.12 -10.92 15.73
C ASP A 166 -1.29 -10.81 14.74
N SER A 167 -1.52 -9.60 14.21
CA SER A 167 -2.58 -9.38 13.22
C SER A 167 -2.41 -10.20 11.95
N ARG A 168 -1.17 -10.62 11.62
CA ARG A 168 -0.87 -11.53 10.50
C ARG A 168 -1.43 -12.94 10.68
N GLU A 169 -1.79 -13.30 11.90
CA GLU A 169 -2.41 -14.59 12.24
C GLU A 169 -3.95 -14.53 12.14
N LEU A 170 -4.50 -13.43 11.65
CA LEU A 170 -5.94 -13.18 11.57
C LEU A 170 -6.37 -12.93 10.13
N VAL A 171 -7.58 -13.36 9.81
CA VAL A 171 -8.31 -12.96 8.61
C VAL A 171 -9.71 -12.49 8.98
N ALA A 172 -10.09 -11.32 8.45
CA ALA A 172 -11.44 -10.82 8.63
C ALA A 172 -12.44 -11.75 7.92
N ILE A 173 -13.56 -12.03 8.57
CA ILE A 173 -14.66 -12.79 7.98
C ILE A 173 -15.78 -11.78 7.69
N ALA A 174 -16.25 -11.80 6.45
CA ALA A 174 -17.39 -10.97 6.05
C ALA A 174 -18.70 -11.49 6.65
#